data_01a07bd572f4a089cec7db6c2b61c0d1
#
_entry.id   01a07bd572f4a089cec7db6c2b61c0d1
#
_cell.length_a   1.000
_cell.length_b   1.000
_cell.length_c   1.000
_cell.angle_alpha   90.00
_cell.angle_beta   90.00
_cell.angle_gamma   90.00
#
_symmetry.space_group_name_H-M   'P 1'
#
loop_
_entity.id
_entity.type
_entity.pdbx_description
1 polymer ?
#
loop_
_entity_poly.entity_id
_entity_poly.type
_entity_poly.pdbx_seq_one_letter_code
_entity_poly.pdbx_strand_id
1 'polypeptide(L)'
;RMRAGGSGIPAFFTMTGVGTQVAEGGMPWRYAADGTVAVASPAKEVREFDWMGRPREFVLERAIVADYALVRAAQGDRHGNLVFKESTRNFNPLAAMAGRITIAEVEELVEPGELDPDQIHLPGIFVQRVLALSPEQAAVKRIERRTVRPKPAAPTAATTEQEA
;
A
#
# COMPACT_ATOMS: atom_id res chain seq x y z
N ARG A 1 0.22 -11.10 0.15
CA ARG A 1 1.32 -11.49 -0.77
C ARG A 1 2.56 -10.64 -0.55
N MET A 2 2.48 -9.29 -0.58
CA MET A 2 3.64 -8.41 -0.29
C MET A 2 4.18 -8.61 1.13
N ARG A 3 3.30 -8.73 2.14
CA ARG A 3 3.75 -9.04 3.52
C ARG A 3 4.53 -10.34 3.58
N ALA A 4 4.07 -11.39 2.90
CA ALA A 4 4.78 -12.67 2.82
C ALA A 4 6.18 -12.48 2.18
N GLY A 5 6.26 -11.75 1.06
CA GLY A 5 7.55 -11.44 0.41
C GLY A 5 8.52 -10.72 1.32
N GLY A 6 8.06 -9.69 2.02
CA GLY A 6 8.87 -8.92 2.98
C GLY A 6 9.30 -9.72 4.22
N SER A 7 8.59 -10.81 4.53
CA SER A 7 8.90 -11.72 5.65
C SER A 7 9.68 -12.96 5.23
N GLY A 8 10.11 -13.06 3.97
CA GLY A 8 10.84 -14.22 3.46
C GLY A 8 9.98 -15.48 3.26
N ILE A 9 8.64 -15.35 3.21
CA ILE A 9 7.72 -16.46 2.97
C ILE A 9 7.45 -16.54 1.46
N PRO A 10 7.89 -17.60 0.75
CA PRO A 10 7.80 -17.67 -0.70
C PRO A 10 6.38 -17.90 -1.22
N ALA A 11 5.55 -18.59 -0.43
CA ALA A 11 4.16 -18.90 -0.74
C ALA A 11 3.41 -19.28 0.53
N PHE A 12 2.10 -19.22 0.50
CA PHE A 12 1.23 -19.62 1.62
C PHE A 12 -0.15 -20.03 1.09
N PHE A 13 -0.84 -20.84 1.88
CA PHE A 13 -2.22 -21.20 1.61
C PHE A 13 -3.18 -20.26 2.36
N THR A 14 -4.28 -19.90 1.71
CA THR A 14 -5.31 -19.01 2.28
C THR A 14 -6.69 -19.42 1.78
N MET A 15 -7.72 -19.26 2.60
CA MET A 15 -9.11 -19.42 2.17
C MET A 15 -9.59 -18.29 1.29
N THR A 16 -8.90 -17.14 1.32
CA THR A 16 -9.27 -15.97 0.52
C THR A 16 -9.15 -16.27 -0.97
N GLY A 17 -10.25 -16.16 -1.70
CA GLY A 17 -10.29 -16.40 -3.14
C GLY A 17 -10.75 -17.79 -3.54
N VAL A 18 -10.94 -18.74 -2.62
CA VAL A 18 -11.56 -20.04 -2.92
C VAL A 18 -12.95 -19.84 -3.51
N GLY A 19 -13.28 -20.62 -4.57
CA GLY A 19 -14.56 -20.54 -5.28
C GLY A 19 -14.78 -19.22 -6.05
N THR A 20 -13.71 -18.52 -6.37
CA THR A 20 -13.77 -17.30 -7.19
C THR A 20 -12.86 -17.39 -8.40
N GLN A 21 -13.09 -16.54 -9.39
CA GLN A 21 -12.23 -16.43 -10.58
C GLN A 21 -10.75 -16.18 -10.25
N VAL A 22 -10.44 -15.66 -9.06
CA VAL A 22 -9.06 -15.51 -8.58
C VAL A 22 -8.36 -16.86 -8.43
N ALA A 23 -9.09 -17.91 -7.99
CA ALA A 23 -8.58 -19.28 -7.89
C ALA A 23 -8.69 -20.01 -9.24
N GLU A 24 -9.82 -19.85 -9.94
CA GLU A 24 -10.12 -20.56 -11.18
C GLU A 24 -9.28 -20.09 -12.38
N GLY A 25 -8.79 -18.85 -12.32
CA GLY A 25 -8.05 -18.24 -13.43
C GLY A 25 -8.95 -17.60 -14.47
N GLY A 26 -8.37 -17.25 -15.62
CA GLY A 26 -9.11 -16.62 -16.71
C GLY A 26 -9.32 -15.11 -16.57
N MET A 27 -8.84 -14.47 -15.49
CA MET A 27 -8.90 -13.01 -15.36
C MET A 27 -7.97 -12.36 -16.39
N PRO A 28 -8.45 -11.36 -17.16
CA PRO A 28 -7.61 -10.70 -18.15
C PRO A 28 -6.47 -9.92 -17.49
N TRP A 29 -5.24 -10.30 -17.80
CA TRP A 29 -4.03 -9.56 -17.39
C TRP A 29 -3.56 -8.59 -18.48
N ARG A 30 -3.81 -8.92 -19.74
CA ARG A 30 -3.46 -8.08 -20.88
C ARG A 30 -4.45 -8.29 -22.02
N TYR A 31 -4.87 -7.19 -22.62
CA TYR A 31 -5.67 -7.19 -23.83
C TYR A 31 -4.79 -6.99 -25.06
N ALA A 32 -5.18 -7.58 -26.17
CA ALA A 32 -4.65 -7.29 -27.49
C ALA A 32 -5.25 -5.99 -28.05
N ALA A 33 -4.71 -5.50 -29.16
CA ALA A 33 -5.16 -4.26 -29.79
C ALA A 33 -6.63 -4.31 -30.27
N ASP A 34 -7.12 -5.51 -30.58
CA ASP A 34 -8.52 -5.76 -30.99
C ASP A 34 -9.49 -5.92 -29.81
N GLY A 35 -9.02 -5.78 -28.58
CA GLY A 35 -9.82 -5.92 -27.37
C GLY A 35 -9.99 -7.36 -26.86
N THR A 36 -9.43 -8.35 -27.53
CA THR A 36 -9.42 -9.73 -27.05
C THR A 36 -8.42 -9.93 -25.91
N VAL A 37 -8.63 -10.95 -25.06
CA VAL A 37 -7.71 -11.27 -23.97
C VAL A 37 -6.46 -11.94 -24.51
N ALA A 38 -5.34 -11.20 -24.51
CA ALA A 38 -4.05 -11.74 -24.96
C ALA A 38 -3.36 -12.58 -23.89
N VAL A 39 -3.53 -12.23 -22.59
CA VAL A 39 -2.97 -12.97 -21.46
C VAL A 39 -4.01 -13.00 -20.36
N ALA A 40 -4.33 -14.21 -19.89
CA ALA A 40 -5.22 -14.44 -18.76
C ALA A 40 -4.45 -14.99 -17.55
N SER A 41 -4.99 -14.80 -16.35
CA SER A 41 -4.45 -15.39 -15.15
C SER A 41 -4.54 -16.93 -15.21
N PRO A 42 -3.49 -17.65 -14.79
CA PRO A 42 -3.57 -19.11 -14.64
C PRO A 42 -4.47 -19.47 -13.46
N ALA A 43 -5.03 -20.69 -13.49
CA ALA A 43 -5.62 -21.28 -12.32
C ALA A 43 -4.56 -21.48 -11.21
N LYS A 44 -4.97 -21.36 -9.98
CA LYS A 44 -4.12 -21.56 -8.81
C LYS A 44 -4.32 -22.96 -8.25
N GLU A 45 -3.31 -23.44 -7.57
CA GLU A 45 -3.40 -24.69 -6.81
C GLU A 45 -4.37 -24.51 -5.65
N VAL A 46 -5.31 -25.46 -5.50
CA VAL A 46 -6.23 -25.53 -4.37
C VAL A 46 -5.95 -26.82 -3.63
N ARG A 47 -5.84 -26.75 -2.33
CA ARG A 47 -5.69 -27.92 -1.43
C ARG A 47 -6.68 -27.87 -0.29
N GLU A 48 -7.13 -29.04 0.11
CA GLU A 48 -7.90 -29.21 1.33
C GLU A 48 -6.97 -29.45 2.53
N PHE A 49 -7.29 -28.77 3.63
CA PHE A 49 -6.66 -28.97 4.93
C PHE A 49 -7.74 -29.14 6.00
N ASP A 50 -7.45 -29.92 7.04
CA ASP A 50 -8.23 -29.83 8.27
C ASP A 50 -7.97 -28.47 8.91
N TRP A 51 -9.02 -27.69 9.05
CA TRP A 51 -8.95 -26.38 9.66
C TRP A 51 -10.03 -26.26 10.74
N MET A 52 -9.60 -26.20 11.99
CA MET A 52 -10.47 -26.13 13.17
C MET A 52 -11.48 -27.31 13.22
N GLY A 53 -11.00 -28.54 12.93
CA GLY A 53 -11.80 -29.77 12.96
C GLY A 53 -12.77 -29.92 11.77
N ARG A 54 -12.55 -29.23 10.68
CA ARG A 54 -13.35 -29.35 9.45
C ARG A 54 -12.46 -29.27 8.22
N PRO A 55 -12.72 -30.07 7.17
CA PRO A 55 -12.04 -29.92 5.90
C PRO A 55 -12.41 -28.58 5.26
N ARG A 56 -11.40 -27.84 4.78
CA ARG A 56 -11.53 -26.56 4.12
C ARG A 56 -10.56 -26.46 2.97
N GLU A 57 -11.00 -25.86 1.88
CA GLU A 57 -10.15 -25.57 0.74
C GLU A 57 -9.36 -24.29 0.95
N PHE A 58 -8.13 -24.30 0.44
CA PHE A 58 -7.19 -23.17 0.47
C PHE A 58 -6.54 -23.02 -0.89
N VAL A 59 -6.36 -21.79 -1.31
CA VAL A 59 -5.65 -21.40 -2.54
C VAL A 59 -4.20 -21.14 -2.19
N LEU A 60 -3.28 -21.67 -3.01
CA LEU A 60 -1.86 -21.31 -2.94
C LEU A 60 -1.63 -19.92 -3.51
N GLU A 61 -1.14 -19.01 -2.68
CA GLU A 61 -0.70 -17.67 -3.09
C GLU A 61 0.82 -17.56 -3.03
N ARG A 62 1.43 -17.19 -4.15
CA ARG A 62 2.86 -16.87 -4.19
C ARG A 62 3.09 -15.46 -3.65
N ALA A 63 4.18 -15.28 -2.93
CA ALA A 63 4.62 -13.97 -2.46
C ALA A 63 4.86 -13.01 -3.62
N ILE A 64 4.80 -11.72 -3.32
CA ILE A 64 5.22 -10.65 -4.22
C ILE A 64 6.53 -10.09 -3.66
N VAL A 65 7.57 -10.15 -4.49
CA VAL A 65 8.86 -9.51 -4.27
C VAL A 65 9.18 -8.68 -5.51
N ALA A 66 9.69 -7.48 -5.33
CA ALA A 66 10.07 -6.57 -6.40
C ALA A 66 11.55 -6.21 -6.29
N ASP A 67 12.19 -5.87 -7.42
CA ASP A 67 13.56 -5.37 -7.39
C ASP A 67 13.66 -4.01 -6.74
N TYR A 68 12.65 -3.15 -6.95
CA TYR A 68 12.56 -1.82 -6.38
C TYR A 68 11.19 -1.59 -5.76
N ALA A 69 11.17 -0.91 -4.61
CA ALA A 69 9.98 -0.32 -4.03
C ALA A 69 10.15 1.20 -3.95
N LEU A 70 9.16 1.93 -4.45
CA LEU A 70 9.08 3.38 -4.33
C LEU A 70 7.95 3.69 -3.36
N VAL A 71 8.26 4.32 -2.25
CA VAL A 71 7.30 4.64 -1.19
C VAL A 71 7.43 6.10 -0.79
N ARG A 72 6.33 6.65 -0.23
CA ARG A 72 6.33 8.02 0.29
C ARG A 72 5.84 8.02 1.73
N ALA A 73 6.62 8.65 2.61
CA ALA A 73 6.34 8.79 4.03
C ALA A 73 6.17 10.26 4.41
N ALA A 74 5.43 10.51 5.49
CA ALA A 74 5.28 11.85 6.05
C ALA A 74 6.60 12.32 6.69
N GLN A 75 7.24 11.44 7.45
CA GLN A 75 8.53 11.71 8.09
C GLN A 75 9.47 10.52 7.91
N GLY A 76 10.76 10.78 7.90
CA GLY A 76 11.77 9.75 7.95
C GLY A 76 13.09 10.30 8.48
N ASP A 77 13.90 9.44 9.05
CA ASP A 77 15.25 9.78 9.48
C ASP A 77 16.32 9.28 8.49
N ARG A 78 17.56 9.68 8.72
CA ARG A 78 18.69 9.26 7.86
C ARG A 78 19.01 7.78 7.95
N HIS A 79 18.52 7.07 8.96
CA HIS A 79 18.63 5.62 9.09
C HIS A 79 17.53 4.87 8.34
N GLY A 80 16.55 5.60 7.76
CA GLY A 80 15.46 5.02 6.98
C GLY A 80 14.25 4.60 7.79
N ASN A 81 14.16 4.96 9.08
CA ASN A 81 12.95 4.78 9.85
C ASN A 81 11.87 5.71 9.31
N LEU A 82 10.66 5.17 9.08
CA LEU A 82 9.59 5.91 8.41
C LEU A 82 8.31 5.99 9.25
N VAL A 83 7.70 7.18 9.23
CA VAL A 83 6.38 7.46 9.78
C VAL A 83 5.43 7.81 8.65
N PHE A 84 4.35 7.06 8.51
CA PHE A 84 3.31 7.28 7.52
C PHE A 84 2.10 7.95 8.16
N LYS A 85 1.39 8.79 7.42
CA LYS A 85 0.21 9.52 7.89
C LYS A 85 -1.04 9.02 7.17
N GLU A 86 -2.14 8.86 7.92
CA GLU A 86 -3.46 8.50 7.39
C GLU A 86 -3.43 7.24 6.50
N SER A 87 -4.07 7.28 5.34
CA SER A 87 -4.20 6.15 4.42
C SER A 87 -2.88 5.70 3.77
N THR A 88 -1.84 6.53 3.78
CA THR A 88 -0.52 6.16 3.25
C THR A 88 0.12 5.00 4.03
N ARG A 89 -0.28 4.80 5.28
CA ARG A 89 0.14 3.68 6.13
C ARG A 89 -0.36 2.31 5.63
N ASN A 90 -1.32 2.27 4.70
CA ASN A 90 -1.93 1.02 4.27
C ASN A 90 -0.96 0.14 3.47
N PHE A 91 -0.50 0.60 2.32
CA PHE A 91 0.32 -0.20 1.42
C PHE A 91 1.81 0.16 1.41
N ASN A 92 2.19 1.40 1.71
CA ASN A 92 3.59 1.80 1.65
C ASN A 92 4.53 0.93 2.51
N PRO A 93 4.20 0.59 3.79
CA PRO A 93 5.05 -0.30 4.58
C PRO A 93 5.21 -1.67 3.93
N LEU A 94 4.12 -2.24 3.42
CA LEU A 94 4.13 -3.57 2.80
C LEU A 94 4.91 -3.58 1.49
N ALA A 95 4.79 -2.52 0.68
CA ALA A 95 5.54 -2.37 -0.55
C ALA A 95 7.05 -2.24 -0.26
N ALA A 96 7.41 -1.41 0.72
CA ALA A 96 8.80 -1.26 1.15
C ALA A 96 9.42 -2.58 1.61
N MET A 97 8.71 -3.36 2.42
CA MET A 97 9.18 -4.67 2.86
C MET A 97 9.36 -5.67 1.71
N ALA A 98 8.54 -5.58 0.66
CA ALA A 98 8.58 -6.48 -0.49
C ALA A 98 9.64 -6.11 -1.53
N GLY A 99 10.24 -4.92 -1.44
CA GLY A 99 11.31 -4.46 -2.33
C GLY A 99 12.67 -4.99 -1.90
N ARG A 100 13.52 -5.36 -2.87
CA ARG A 100 14.95 -5.64 -2.62
C ARG A 100 15.72 -4.36 -2.36
N ILE A 101 15.35 -3.29 -3.05
CA ILE A 101 15.89 -1.94 -2.86
C ILE A 101 14.68 -1.01 -2.69
N THR A 102 14.53 -0.47 -1.50
CA THR A 102 13.48 0.50 -1.21
C THR A 102 14.04 1.92 -1.23
N ILE A 103 13.40 2.77 -2.00
CA ILE A 103 13.66 4.20 -2.09
C ILE A 103 12.44 4.91 -1.48
N ALA A 104 12.66 5.64 -0.39
CA ALA A 104 11.62 6.37 0.32
C ALA A 104 11.74 7.87 0.08
N GLU A 105 10.72 8.47 -0.51
CA GLU A 105 10.52 9.92 -0.45
C GLU A 105 9.96 10.29 0.92
N VAL A 106 10.52 11.30 1.57
CA VAL A 106 10.02 11.80 2.85
C VAL A 106 9.65 13.29 2.73
N GLU A 107 8.48 13.64 3.26
CA GLU A 107 8.02 15.04 3.25
C GLU A 107 8.82 15.87 4.26
N GLU A 108 9.26 15.24 5.35
CA GLU A 108 10.10 15.83 6.38
C GLU A 108 11.22 14.85 6.74
N LEU A 109 12.46 15.26 6.53
CA LEU A 109 13.64 14.52 6.96
C LEU A 109 14.10 15.06 8.32
N VAL A 110 14.20 14.16 9.29
CA VAL A 110 14.62 14.48 10.66
C VAL A 110 15.92 13.76 11.00
N GLU A 111 16.59 14.17 12.08
CA GLU A 111 17.80 13.50 12.55
C GLU A 111 17.45 12.21 13.31
N PRO A 112 18.36 11.21 13.31
CA PRO A 112 18.19 9.99 14.08
C PRO A 112 17.96 10.28 15.57
N GLY A 113 16.90 9.71 16.14
CA GLY A 113 16.49 9.90 17.53
C GLY A 113 15.42 10.98 17.73
N GLU A 114 15.05 11.74 16.70
CA GLU A 114 13.95 12.71 16.78
C GLU A 114 12.58 12.06 16.56
N LEU A 115 12.51 10.92 15.85
CA LEU A 115 11.27 10.16 15.72
C LEU A 115 10.98 9.43 17.03
N ASP A 116 9.74 9.52 17.50
CA ASP A 116 9.24 8.70 18.58
C ASP A 116 9.32 7.21 18.18
N PRO A 117 10.07 6.37 18.92
CA PRO A 117 10.21 4.95 18.60
C PRO A 117 8.88 4.20 18.48
N ASP A 118 7.88 4.58 19.28
CA ASP A 118 6.56 3.95 19.27
C ASP A 118 5.71 4.37 18.06
N GLN A 119 6.11 5.43 17.35
CA GLN A 119 5.46 5.92 16.14
C GLN A 119 6.11 5.44 14.84
N ILE A 120 7.24 4.74 14.90
CA ILE A 120 7.89 4.20 13.71
C ILE A 120 7.05 3.08 13.13
N HIS A 121 6.51 3.30 11.93
CA HIS A 121 5.67 2.34 11.22
C HIS A 121 6.47 1.36 10.36
N LEU A 122 7.67 1.74 9.93
CA LEU A 122 8.58 0.91 9.17
C LEU A 122 10.02 1.16 9.64
N PRO A 123 10.70 0.14 10.17
CA PRO A 123 12.10 0.24 10.55
C PRO A 123 13.03 0.43 9.34
N GLY A 124 14.12 1.17 9.53
CA GLY A 124 15.08 1.50 8.48
C GLY A 124 15.77 0.32 7.81
N ILE A 125 15.76 -0.87 8.42
CA ILE A 125 16.34 -2.08 7.81
C ILE A 125 15.72 -2.44 6.45
N PHE A 126 14.51 -1.96 6.18
CA PHE A 126 13.81 -2.17 4.90
C PHE A 126 14.05 -1.04 3.90
N VAL A 127 14.79 0.01 4.25
CA VAL A 127 14.95 1.21 3.42
C VAL A 127 16.41 1.42 3.08
N GLN A 128 16.76 1.35 1.82
CA GLN A 128 18.14 1.52 1.37
C GLN A 128 18.46 2.97 0.94
N ARG A 129 17.45 3.77 0.62
CA ARG A 129 17.63 5.16 0.21
C ARG A 129 16.50 6.02 0.72
N VAL A 130 16.85 7.18 1.27
CA VAL A 130 15.91 8.22 1.70
C VAL A 130 16.16 9.47 0.87
N LEU A 131 15.09 10.02 0.32
CA LEU A 131 15.07 11.25 -0.47
C LEU A 131 14.17 12.27 0.21
N ALA A 132 14.75 13.37 0.69
CA ALA A 132 13.96 14.47 1.22
C ALA A 132 13.31 15.26 0.07
N LEU A 133 12.00 15.50 0.16
CA LEU A 133 11.25 16.32 -0.78
C LEU A 133 11.39 17.81 -0.42
N SER A 134 11.44 18.68 -1.44
CA SER A 134 11.26 20.09 -1.18
C SER A 134 9.81 20.38 -0.74
N PRO A 135 9.53 21.52 -0.08
CA PRO A 135 8.16 21.90 0.29
C PRO A 135 7.19 21.89 -0.88
N GLU A 136 7.64 22.33 -2.06
CA GLU A 136 6.85 22.37 -3.29
C GLU A 136 6.55 20.94 -3.78
N GLN A 137 7.53 20.04 -3.74
CA GLN A 137 7.35 18.63 -4.09
C GLN A 137 6.42 17.93 -3.09
N ALA A 138 6.59 18.19 -1.80
CA ALA A 138 5.75 17.64 -0.74
C ALA A 138 4.28 18.07 -0.88
N ALA A 139 4.04 19.29 -1.35
CA ALA A 139 2.69 19.83 -1.59
C ALA A 139 1.99 19.20 -2.80
N VAL A 140 2.70 18.50 -3.70
CA VAL A 140 2.10 17.90 -4.90
C VAL A 140 1.39 16.60 -4.55
N LYS A 141 0.08 16.66 -4.35
CA LYS A 141 -0.82 15.53 -4.07
C LYS A 141 -1.90 15.42 -5.15
N ARG A 142 -1.46 15.12 -6.38
CA ARG A 142 -2.33 15.19 -7.58
C ARG A 142 -3.56 14.30 -7.52
N ILE A 143 -3.44 13.10 -6.95
CA ILE A 143 -4.55 12.14 -6.87
C ILE A 143 -5.60 12.64 -5.88
N GLU A 144 -5.19 13.11 -4.71
CA GLU A 144 -6.09 13.66 -3.69
C GLU A 144 -6.87 14.87 -4.22
N ARG A 145 -6.22 15.75 -4.97
CA ARG A 145 -6.86 16.93 -5.58
C ARG A 145 -7.88 16.58 -6.66
N ARG A 146 -7.75 15.45 -7.32
CA ARG A 146 -8.67 15.01 -8.39
C ARG A 146 -9.91 14.30 -7.85
N THR A 147 -9.80 13.63 -6.71
CA THR A 147 -10.84 12.75 -6.18
C THR A 147 -11.69 13.40 -5.09
N VAL A 148 -11.17 14.43 -4.42
CA VAL A 148 -11.90 15.13 -3.34
C VAL A 148 -12.59 16.37 -3.92
N ARG A 149 -13.92 16.39 -3.90
CA ARG A 149 -14.69 17.61 -4.18
C ARG A 149 -14.47 18.60 -3.03
N PRO A 150 -14.26 19.89 -3.29
CA PRO A 150 -14.23 20.89 -2.23
C PRO A 150 -15.52 20.80 -1.42
N LYS A 151 -15.39 20.82 -0.09
CA LYS A 151 -16.55 20.88 0.79
C LYS A 151 -17.29 22.19 0.50
N PRO A 152 -18.61 22.17 0.27
CA PRO A 152 -19.37 23.41 0.14
C PRO A 152 -19.10 24.33 1.34
N ALA A 153 -18.87 25.61 1.09
CA ALA A 153 -18.74 26.57 2.17
C ALA A 153 -19.97 26.48 3.06
N ALA A 154 -19.78 26.47 4.39
CA ALA A 154 -20.89 26.54 5.29
C ALA A 154 -21.70 27.82 5.01
N PRO A 155 -23.04 27.77 5.03
CA PRO A 155 -23.82 28.97 4.83
C PRO A 155 -23.42 30.01 5.88
N THR A 156 -23.02 31.17 5.42
CA THR A 156 -22.73 32.32 6.30
C THR A 156 -24.01 32.63 7.07
N ALA A 157 -23.96 32.56 8.39
CA ALA A 157 -25.10 32.93 9.22
C ALA A 157 -25.51 34.36 8.84
N ALA A 158 -26.72 34.52 8.31
CA ALA A 158 -27.29 35.81 8.05
C ALA A 158 -27.39 36.56 9.40
N THR A 159 -26.67 37.65 9.53
CA THR A 159 -26.79 38.56 10.63
C THR A 159 -28.21 39.12 10.62
N THR A 160 -29.04 38.66 11.51
CA THR A 160 -30.37 39.26 11.75
C THR A 160 -30.12 40.58 12.46
N GLU A 161 -30.05 41.66 11.72
CA GLU A 161 -30.20 42.98 12.30
C GLU A 161 -31.67 43.08 12.76
N GLN A 162 -31.87 43.07 14.08
CA GLN A 162 -33.12 43.47 14.67
C GLN A 162 -33.10 44.99 14.72
N GLU A 163 -33.94 45.61 13.89
CA GLU A 163 -34.39 46.97 14.10
C GLU A 163 -35.33 46.98 15.30
N ALA A 164 -34.98 47.81 16.31
CA ALA A 164 -35.83 48.22 17.38
C ALA A 164 -36.35 49.63 17.11
#